data_beee09ef9d70c4ec6fe37979ce551ecd
#
_entry.id   beee09ef9d70c4ec6fe37979ce551ecd
#
_cell.length_a   1.000
_cell.length_b   1.000
_cell.length_c   1.000
_cell.angle_alpha   90.00
_cell.angle_beta   90.00
_cell.angle_gamma   90.00
#
_symmetry.space_group_name_H-M   'P 1'
#
loop_
_entity.id
_entity.type
_entity.pdbx_description
1 polymer ?
#
loop_
_entity_poly.entity_id
_entity_poly.type
_entity_poly.pdbx_seq_one_letter_code
_entity_poly.pdbx_strand_id
1 'polypeptide(L)'
;MHRLNDLRRARTRKSFREREQIYARGSPCEFVYIVDAGELINVVVSPEGHELVIQRAGKGDIVPLTGLLLLQDGATYRTDCIAQTECKVTEVAASEVRAILAKQTGN
;
A
#
# COMPACT_ATOMS: atom_id res chain seq x y z
N MET A 1 5.66 -23.22 2.25
CA MET A 1 5.53 -23.03 3.68
C MET A 1 6.37 -21.91 4.20
N HIS A 2 7.64 -21.93 3.88
CA HIS A 2 8.54 -20.90 4.39
C HIS A 2 8.13 -19.51 3.98
N ARG A 3 7.55 -19.37 2.80
CA ARG A 3 7.13 -18.06 2.32
C ARG A 3 6.02 -17.46 3.13
N LEU A 4 5.06 -18.27 3.56
CA LEU A 4 4.00 -17.77 4.41
C LEU A 4 4.54 -17.31 5.76
N ASN A 5 5.50 -18.06 6.29
CA ASN A 5 6.11 -17.66 7.55
C ASN A 5 6.90 -16.37 7.39
N ASP A 6 7.64 -16.25 6.29
CA ASP A 6 8.41 -15.04 6.01
C ASP A 6 7.48 -13.84 5.85
N LEU A 7 6.39 -14.02 5.14
CA LEU A 7 5.41 -12.96 4.94
C LEU A 7 4.79 -12.54 6.28
N ARG A 8 4.48 -13.49 7.14
CA ARG A 8 3.94 -13.17 8.46
C ARG A 8 4.94 -12.38 9.29
N ARG A 9 6.22 -12.73 9.21
CA ARG A 9 7.25 -11.98 9.94
C ARG A 9 7.41 -10.57 9.43
N ALA A 10 7.16 -10.37 8.14
CA ALA A 10 7.30 -9.06 7.53
C ALA A 10 6.07 -8.17 7.74
N ARG A 11 5.03 -8.72 8.37
CA ARG A 11 3.79 -7.97 8.57
C ARG A 11 3.86 -7.16 9.85
N THR A 12 3.41 -5.93 9.76
CA THR A 12 3.30 -5.04 10.90
C THR A 12 1.91 -4.42 10.87
N ARG A 13 1.19 -4.51 11.98
CA ARG A 13 -0.12 -3.88 12.08
C ARG A 13 0.04 -2.44 12.49
N LYS A 14 -0.68 -1.55 11.81
CA LYS A 14 -0.64 -0.12 12.07
C LYS A 14 -2.05 0.44 12.09
N SER A 15 -2.22 1.50 12.88
CA SER A 15 -3.47 2.23 12.95
C SER A 15 -3.22 3.66 12.51
N PHE A 16 -4.21 4.23 11.82
CA PHE A 16 -4.15 5.61 11.35
C PHE A 16 -5.44 6.32 11.76
N ARG A 17 -5.29 7.57 12.14
CA ARG A 17 -6.43 8.43 12.44
C ARG A 17 -7.01 8.98 11.15
N GLU A 18 -8.24 9.42 11.23
CA GLU A 18 -8.87 10.11 10.10
C GLU A 18 -7.96 11.24 9.62
N ARG A 19 -7.75 11.33 8.30
CA ARG A 19 -6.93 12.30 7.59
C ARG A 19 -5.43 12.11 7.75
N GLU A 20 -5.01 11.11 8.47
CA GLU A 20 -3.59 10.81 8.60
C GLU A 20 -3.06 10.19 7.30
N GLN A 21 -1.84 10.56 6.91
CA GLN A 21 -1.25 10.06 5.67
C GLN A 21 -0.60 8.71 5.88
N ILE A 22 -0.90 7.76 4.99
CA ILE A 22 -0.31 6.43 5.02
C ILE A 22 0.98 6.41 4.22
N TYR A 23 0.96 6.98 3.01
CA TYR A 23 2.18 7.17 2.24
C TYR A 23 2.04 8.41 1.36
N ALA A 24 3.19 8.92 0.90
CA ALA A 24 3.26 10.13 0.12
C ALA A 24 3.70 9.83 -1.31
N ARG A 25 3.10 10.51 -2.26
CA ARG A 25 3.52 10.46 -3.66
C ARG A 25 5.01 10.78 -3.74
N GLY A 26 5.74 10.00 -4.52
CA GLY A 26 7.17 10.21 -4.74
C GLY A 26 8.07 9.53 -3.73
N SER A 27 7.53 9.06 -2.62
CA SER A 27 8.32 8.31 -1.66
C SER A 27 8.60 6.91 -2.19
N PRO A 28 9.72 6.31 -1.79
CA PRO A 28 10.00 4.93 -2.22
C PRO A 28 8.88 4.00 -1.80
N CYS A 29 8.45 3.15 -2.73
CA CYS A 29 7.39 2.19 -2.47
C CYS A 29 7.98 0.98 -1.75
N GLU A 30 8.15 1.12 -0.44
CA GLU A 30 8.77 0.10 0.38
C GLU A 30 7.76 -0.85 1.01
N PHE A 31 6.50 -0.45 1.05
CA PHE A 31 5.46 -1.24 1.71
C PHE A 31 4.19 -1.28 0.90
N VAL A 32 3.48 -2.39 1.09
CA VAL A 32 2.13 -2.60 0.57
C VAL A 32 1.24 -2.71 1.80
N TYR A 33 0.03 -2.20 1.72
CA TYR A 33 -0.89 -2.18 2.86
C TYR A 33 -2.15 -2.94 2.54
N ILE A 34 -2.54 -3.81 3.46
CA ILE A 34 -3.82 -4.52 3.41
C ILE A 34 -4.75 -3.82 4.39
N VAL A 35 -5.91 -3.41 3.93
CA VAL A 35 -6.87 -2.72 4.80
C VAL A 35 -7.59 -3.75 5.64
N ASP A 36 -7.47 -3.63 6.96
CA ASP A 36 -8.14 -4.52 7.90
C ASP A 36 -9.45 -3.91 8.39
N ALA A 37 -9.51 -2.59 8.52
CA ALA A 37 -10.72 -1.88 8.94
C ALA A 37 -10.63 -0.43 8.48
N GLY A 38 -11.77 0.18 8.20
CA GLY A 38 -11.83 1.58 7.77
C GLY A 38 -11.67 1.73 6.26
N GLU A 39 -11.45 2.95 5.83
CA GLU A 39 -11.35 3.28 4.41
C GLU A 39 -10.17 4.20 4.15
N LEU A 40 -9.39 3.87 3.12
CA LEU A 40 -8.30 4.70 2.63
C LEU A 40 -8.69 5.31 1.29
N ILE A 41 -8.11 6.47 0.97
CA ILE A 41 -8.23 7.05 -0.36
C ILE A 41 -6.84 7.33 -0.92
N ASN A 42 -6.70 7.08 -2.21
CA ASN A 42 -5.52 7.50 -2.96
C ASN A 42 -5.90 8.77 -3.72
N VAL A 43 -5.10 9.80 -3.57
CA VAL A 43 -5.43 11.12 -4.14
C VAL A 43 -4.25 11.69 -4.89
N VAL A 44 -4.57 12.54 -5.84
CA VAL A 44 -3.59 13.40 -6.52
C VAL A 44 -4.00 14.83 -6.22
N VAL A 45 -3.04 15.69 -5.92
CA VAL A 45 -3.33 17.09 -5.62
C VAL A 45 -3.05 17.90 -6.87
N SER A 46 -4.05 18.69 -7.29
CA SER A 46 -3.92 19.56 -8.46
C SER A 46 -3.01 20.74 -8.13
N PRO A 47 -2.52 21.47 -9.16
CA PRO A 47 -1.72 22.66 -8.91
C PRO A 47 -2.43 23.70 -8.05
N GLU A 48 -3.77 23.72 -8.08
CA GLU A 48 -4.58 24.65 -7.27
C GLU A 48 -4.79 24.15 -5.86
N GLY A 49 -4.28 22.97 -5.52
CA GLY A 49 -4.42 22.42 -4.17
C GLY A 49 -5.65 21.56 -3.94
N HIS A 50 -6.38 21.22 -5.00
CA HIS A 50 -7.57 20.38 -4.85
C HIS A 50 -7.18 18.91 -4.90
N GLU A 51 -7.76 18.12 -4.01
CA GLU A 51 -7.58 16.68 -3.99
C GLU A 51 -8.52 16.02 -4.99
N LEU A 52 -7.94 15.16 -5.83
CA LEU A 52 -8.73 14.32 -6.73
C LEU A 52 -8.61 12.89 -6.24
N VAL A 53 -9.72 12.30 -5.85
CA VAL A 53 -9.74 10.92 -5.37
C VAL A 53 -9.64 10.00 -6.58
N ILE A 54 -8.54 9.25 -6.64
CA ILE A 54 -8.27 8.33 -7.74
C ILE A 54 -8.83 6.95 -7.41
N GLN A 55 -8.81 6.58 -6.13
CA GLN A 55 -9.20 5.24 -5.73
C GLN A 55 -9.63 5.26 -4.27
N ARG A 56 -10.60 4.40 -3.95
CA ARG A 56 -10.99 4.13 -2.57
C ARG A 56 -10.68 2.68 -2.26
N ALA A 57 -10.23 2.42 -1.04
CA ALA A 57 -9.88 1.06 -0.61
C ALA A 57 -10.50 0.82 0.75
N GLY A 58 -11.18 -0.30 0.88
CA GLY A 58 -11.80 -0.72 2.14
C GLY A 58 -11.30 -2.07 2.56
N LYS A 59 -11.96 -2.65 3.56
CA LYS A 59 -11.54 -3.91 4.18
C LYS A 59 -11.27 -4.98 3.11
N GLY A 60 -10.10 -5.59 3.19
CA GLY A 60 -9.68 -6.64 2.28
C GLY A 60 -8.92 -6.15 1.07
N ASP A 61 -8.96 -4.86 0.79
CA ASP A 61 -8.25 -4.30 -0.36
C ASP A 61 -6.78 -4.11 -0.04
N ILE A 62 -5.97 -4.11 -1.10
CA ILE A 62 -4.53 -3.92 -1.00
C ILE A 62 -4.16 -2.62 -1.72
N VAL A 63 -3.33 -1.80 -1.11
CA VAL A 63 -2.83 -0.59 -1.73
C VAL A 63 -1.32 -0.55 -1.62
N PRO A 64 -0.63 -0.07 -2.65
CA PRO A 64 -1.13 0.36 -3.95
C PRO A 64 -1.56 -0.83 -4.81
N LEU A 65 -2.53 -0.62 -5.68
CA LEU A 65 -3.12 -1.69 -6.49
C LEU A 65 -2.33 -2.04 -7.74
N THR A 66 -1.36 -1.26 -8.11
CA THR A 66 -0.66 -1.48 -9.36
C THR A 66 0.38 -2.58 -9.21
N GLY A 67 0.00 -3.81 -9.58
CA GLY A 67 0.90 -4.96 -9.51
C GLY A 67 2.21 -4.74 -10.26
N LEU A 68 2.16 -4.00 -11.37
CA LEU A 68 3.37 -3.71 -12.13
C LEU A 68 4.35 -2.87 -11.32
N LEU A 69 3.84 -1.96 -10.50
CA LEU A 69 4.68 -1.14 -9.65
C LEU A 69 5.44 -1.99 -8.64
N LEU A 70 4.80 -3.02 -8.13
CA LEU A 70 5.39 -3.91 -7.13
C LEU A 70 6.52 -4.74 -7.71
N LEU A 71 6.54 -4.94 -9.02
CA LEU A 71 7.58 -5.72 -9.66
C LEU A 71 8.85 -4.93 -9.93
N GLN A 72 8.80 -3.61 -9.75
CA GLN A 72 9.93 -2.75 -10.04
C GLN A 72 10.64 -2.34 -8.76
N ASP A 73 11.90 -2.72 -8.69
CA ASP A 73 12.75 -2.26 -7.59
C ASP A 73 12.98 -0.76 -7.79
N GLY A 74 12.90 0.00 -6.70
CA GLY A 74 13.12 1.43 -6.78
C GLY A 74 11.90 2.25 -7.19
N ALA A 75 10.75 1.61 -7.34
CA ALA A 75 9.53 2.33 -7.68
C ALA A 75 9.12 3.29 -6.55
N THR A 76 8.41 4.34 -6.92
CA THR A 76 7.86 5.29 -5.95
C THR A 76 6.34 5.24 -6.00
N TYR A 77 5.72 5.67 -4.91
CA TYR A 77 4.25 5.79 -4.88
C TYR A 77 3.81 6.87 -5.88
N ARG A 78 2.72 6.60 -6.56
CA ARG A 78 2.21 7.50 -7.59
C ARG A 78 1.12 8.43 -7.07
N THR A 79 0.61 8.18 -5.89
CA THR A 79 -0.44 8.99 -5.27
C THR A 79 -0.10 9.16 -3.80
N ASP A 80 -0.73 10.14 -3.18
CA ASP A 80 -0.79 10.19 -1.71
C ASP A 80 -1.88 9.23 -1.26
N CYS A 81 -1.68 8.58 -0.12
CA CYS A 81 -2.70 7.72 0.46
C CYS A 81 -3.05 8.26 1.83
N ILE A 82 -4.34 8.49 2.05
CA ILE A 82 -4.83 9.17 3.25
C ILE A 82 -5.94 8.33 3.86
N ALA A 83 -5.98 8.28 5.18
CA ALA A 83 -7.07 7.62 5.88
C ALA A 83 -8.33 8.47 5.77
N GLN A 84 -9.35 7.94 5.10
CA GLN A 84 -10.64 8.63 4.98
C GLN A 84 -11.39 8.57 6.31
N THR A 85 -11.25 7.45 6.99
CA THR A 85 -11.77 7.23 8.35
C THR A 85 -10.62 6.74 9.19
N GLU A 86 -10.84 6.56 10.47
CA GLU A 86 -9.89 5.80 11.27
C GLU A 86 -9.70 4.43 10.65
N CYS A 87 -8.45 3.97 10.50
CA CYS A 87 -8.16 2.74 9.79
C CYS A 87 -7.19 1.86 10.55
N LYS A 88 -7.31 0.56 10.30
CA LYS A 88 -6.30 -0.41 10.69
C LYS A 88 -5.83 -1.11 9.44
N VAL A 89 -4.51 -1.26 9.32
CA VAL A 89 -3.91 -1.87 8.14
C VAL A 89 -2.82 -2.82 8.57
N THR A 90 -2.50 -3.75 7.67
CA THR A 90 -1.33 -4.61 7.80
C THR A 90 -0.31 -4.16 6.78
N GLU A 91 0.85 -3.76 7.26
CA GLU A 91 1.95 -3.29 6.42
C GLU A 91 2.83 -4.48 6.06
N VAL A 92 3.09 -4.67 4.78
CA VAL A 92 3.92 -5.78 4.27
C VAL A 92 5.04 -5.19 3.42
N ALA A 93 6.26 -5.64 3.64
CA ALA A 93 7.39 -5.15 2.87
C ALA A 93 7.20 -5.46 1.39
N ALA A 94 7.37 -4.45 0.55
CA ALA A 94 7.21 -4.61 -0.89
C ALA A 94 8.21 -5.63 -1.45
N SER A 95 9.42 -5.69 -0.87
CA SER A 95 10.43 -6.65 -1.31
C SER A 95 9.96 -8.09 -1.13
N GLU A 96 9.22 -8.35 -0.05
CA GLU A 96 8.68 -9.69 0.19
C GLU A 96 7.60 -10.03 -0.82
N VAL A 97 6.75 -9.06 -1.13
CA VAL A 97 5.71 -9.27 -2.13
C VAL A 97 6.33 -9.53 -3.49
N ARG A 98 7.35 -8.76 -3.86
CA ARG A 98 8.06 -8.96 -5.13
C ARG A 98 8.68 -10.36 -5.21
N ALA A 99 9.30 -10.80 -4.12
CA ALA A 99 9.92 -12.12 -4.08
C ALA A 99 8.90 -13.23 -4.29
N ILE A 100 7.75 -13.11 -3.65
CA ILE A 100 6.68 -14.10 -3.79
C ILE A 100 6.14 -14.12 -5.22
N LEU A 101 5.87 -12.92 -5.79
CA LEU A 101 5.36 -12.82 -7.15
C LEU A 101 6.37 -13.37 -8.16
N ALA A 102 7.64 -13.07 -7.98
CA ALA A 102 8.68 -13.55 -8.87
C ALA A 102 8.74 -15.09 -8.89
N LYS A 103 8.56 -15.71 -7.74
CA LYS A 103 8.56 -17.16 -7.67
C LYS A 103 7.34 -17.79 -8.33
N GLN A 104 6.21 -17.10 -8.25
CA GLN A 104 4.98 -17.62 -8.86
C GLN A 104 4.99 -17.49 -10.37
N THR A 105 5.65 -16.46 -10.89
CA THR A 105 5.68 -16.23 -12.33
C THR A 105 6.92 -16.77 -13.00
N GLY A 106 7.96 -17.01 -12.22
CA GLY A 106 9.26 -17.39 -12.75
C GLY A 106 9.45 -18.83 -13.02
N ASN A 107 8.53 -19.67 -12.93
CA ASN A 107 8.80 -21.07 -13.16
C ASN A 107 8.21 -21.86 -13.75
#